data_e1b4b3adb1040d8aefc37b2d06ab138b
#
_entry.id   e1b4b3adb1040d8aefc37b2d06ab138b
#
_cell.length_a   1.000
_cell.length_b   1.000
_cell.length_c   1.000
_cell.angle_alpha   90.00
_cell.angle_beta   90.00
_cell.angle_gamma   90.00
#
_symmetry.space_group_name_H-M   'P 1'
#
loop_
_entity.id
_entity.type
_entity.pdbx_description
1 polymer ?
#
loop_
_entity_poly.entity_id
_entity_poly.type
_entity_poly.pdbx_seq_one_letter_code
_entity_poly.pdbx_strand_id
1 'polypeptide(L)'
;MSNAFDRARTRQITFAQLQTLIAITEAGSLVSAAEALNMTPAALTARVKGLEEAIGVSLFARTPNGLKLNPAGETALAHVAGIERGVREMLEAMEDLRTGRGVRLSVAVVSTAKYFAPRLIAAFVAEHPKLELKFLIGNRDGTMALLRAQEADVALAGRPPADIPVEKEPIGPHPYVIIAPPTHRLAGAKGLKREALAGEAFLFREAGSGTRSLFDYFLGDTLIRQAQPGIELGSNETIKQAVMAGLGVALISAHTIAAELGDGRLVTLDIEGLPIVRQWFVVHRADRPLSPAARAFQDFARRRGGEFLPKT
;
A
#
# COMPACT_ATOMS: atom_id res chain seq x y z
N MET A 1 24.67 27.41 15.74
CA MET A 1 25.90 26.87 15.10
C MET A 1 25.65 25.65 14.21
N SER A 2 24.61 24.84 14.42
CA SER A 2 24.27 23.64 13.60
C SER A 2 23.99 23.97 12.11
N ASN A 3 23.26 25.02 11.80
CA ASN A 3 22.72 25.30 10.47
C ASN A 3 23.75 25.72 9.40
N ALA A 4 24.88 26.31 9.77
CA ALA A 4 25.92 26.74 8.83
C ALA A 4 26.85 25.58 8.44
N PHE A 5 27.11 24.68 9.39
CA PHE A 5 27.94 23.49 9.19
C PHE A 5 27.24 22.48 8.27
N ASP A 6 25.93 22.30 8.44
CA ASP A 6 25.09 21.45 7.59
C ASP A 6 25.03 21.95 6.16
N ARG A 7 24.90 23.27 5.95
CA ARG A 7 24.89 23.87 4.60
C ARG A 7 26.21 23.69 3.86
N ALA A 8 27.35 23.76 4.54
CA ALA A 8 28.64 23.57 3.92
C ALA A 8 28.85 22.12 3.45
N ARG A 9 28.45 21.14 4.26
CA ARG A 9 28.51 19.71 3.92
C ARG A 9 27.58 19.36 2.77
N THR A 10 26.35 19.86 2.80
CA THR A 10 25.37 19.62 1.72
C THR A 10 25.88 20.11 0.35
N ARG A 11 26.65 21.20 0.30
CA ARG A 11 27.24 21.70 -0.94
C ARG A 11 28.37 20.84 -1.50
N GLN A 12 28.98 19.98 -0.69
CA GLN A 12 30.04 19.06 -1.12
C GLN A 12 29.51 17.77 -1.69
N ILE A 13 28.24 17.45 -1.44
CA ILE A 13 27.58 16.26 -1.98
C ILE A 13 27.03 16.58 -3.36
N THR A 14 27.44 15.80 -4.36
CA THR A 14 26.95 15.91 -5.73
C THR A 14 25.97 14.79 -6.07
N PHE A 15 25.04 15.04 -6.97
CA PHE A 15 24.11 14.01 -7.44
C PHE A 15 24.83 12.79 -8.04
N ALA A 16 25.95 13.02 -8.75
CA ALA A 16 26.78 11.94 -9.28
C ALA A 16 27.39 11.04 -8.19
N GLN A 17 27.72 11.58 -7.01
CA GLN A 17 28.16 10.75 -5.87
C GLN A 17 27.01 9.92 -5.31
N LEU A 18 25.82 10.47 -5.24
CA LEU A 18 24.63 9.73 -4.79
C LEU A 18 24.27 8.57 -5.74
N GLN A 19 24.31 8.82 -7.05
CA GLN A 19 24.12 7.76 -8.06
C GLN A 19 25.15 6.63 -7.95
N THR A 20 26.38 6.95 -7.53
CA THR A 20 27.41 5.93 -7.31
C THR A 20 27.03 4.93 -6.21
N LEU A 21 26.40 5.40 -5.12
CA LEU A 21 25.93 4.54 -4.03
C LEU A 21 24.87 3.54 -4.52
N ILE A 22 23.94 4.00 -5.34
CA ILE A 22 22.89 3.15 -5.94
C ILE A 22 23.54 2.12 -6.87
N ALA A 23 24.37 2.57 -7.80
CA ALA A 23 24.98 1.70 -8.80
C ALA A 23 25.83 0.56 -8.19
N ILE A 24 26.58 0.84 -7.12
CA ILE A 24 27.36 -0.20 -6.43
C ILE A 24 26.43 -1.22 -5.77
N THR A 25 25.33 -0.77 -5.21
CA THR A 25 24.37 -1.66 -4.52
C THR A 25 23.64 -2.55 -5.51
N GLU A 26 23.24 -2.02 -6.66
CA GLU A 26 22.54 -2.77 -7.70
C GLU A 26 23.46 -3.76 -8.44
N ALA A 27 24.68 -3.32 -8.75
CA ALA A 27 25.64 -4.14 -9.49
C ALA A 27 26.35 -5.21 -8.64
N GLY A 28 26.31 -5.08 -7.32
CA GLY A 28 26.92 -6.00 -6.36
C GLY A 28 28.47 -6.01 -6.37
N SER A 29 29.10 -5.28 -7.28
CA SER A 29 30.57 -5.13 -7.33
C SER A 29 31.01 -3.76 -7.84
N LEU A 30 32.20 -3.31 -7.41
CA LEU A 30 32.78 -2.04 -7.88
C LEU A 30 33.08 -2.05 -9.38
N VAL A 31 33.49 -3.20 -9.92
CA VAL A 31 33.83 -3.32 -11.35
C VAL A 31 32.57 -3.17 -12.19
N SER A 32 31.53 -3.92 -11.90
CA SER A 32 30.26 -3.86 -12.63
C SER A 32 29.57 -2.50 -12.48
N ALA A 33 29.66 -1.86 -11.31
CA ALA A 33 29.12 -0.52 -11.08
C ALA A 33 29.91 0.54 -11.89
N ALA A 34 31.24 0.40 -12.01
CA ALA A 34 32.06 1.30 -12.79
C ALA A 34 31.72 1.19 -14.29
N GLU A 35 31.53 -0.03 -14.80
CA GLU A 35 31.06 -0.29 -16.16
C GLU A 35 29.70 0.35 -16.42
N ALA A 36 28.72 0.13 -15.52
CA ALA A 36 27.38 0.70 -15.64
C ALA A 36 27.38 2.25 -15.68
N LEU A 37 28.34 2.88 -15.00
CA LEU A 37 28.49 4.33 -14.96
C LEU A 37 29.48 4.88 -15.99
N ASN A 38 30.01 4.04 -16.89
CA ASN A 38 31.06 4.40 -17.87
C ASN A 38 32.29 5.04 -17.19
N MET A 39 32.78 4.46 -16.10
CA MET A 39 33.89 4.95 -15.28
C MET A 39 34.95 3.87 -15.08
N THR A 40 36.14 4.30 -14.66
CA THR A 40 37.15 3.36 -14.15
C THR A 40 36.86 3.01 -12.70
N PRO A 41 37.20 1.78 -12.21
CA PRO A 41 37.04 1.40 -10.82
C PRO A 41 37.76 2.35 -9.85
N ALA A 42 38.91 2.91 -10.25
CA ALA A 42 39.65 3.89 -9.46
C ALA A 42 38.88 5.21 -9.31
N ALA A 43 38.26 5.72 -10.39
CA ALA A 43 37.43 6.91 -10.36
C ALA A 43 36.17 6.71 -9.53
N LEU A 44 35.55 5.52 -9.63
CA LEU A 44 34.39 5.17 -8.80
C LEU A 44 34.75 5.14 -7.31
N THR A 45 35.89 4.51 -6.95
CA THR A 45 36.38 4.46 -5.58
C THR A 45 36.67 5.86 -5.02
N ALA A 46 37.28 6.73 -5.81
CA ALA A 46 37.53 8.13 -5.42
C ALA A 46 36.20 8.89 -5.19
N ARG A 47 35.18 8.63 -6.03
CA ARG A 47 33.87 9.28 -5.89
C ARG A 47 33.14 8.81 -4.62
N VAL A 48 33.20 7.51 -4.29
CA VAL A 48 32.68 6.96 -3.03
C VAL A 48 33.38 7.61 -1.83
N LYS A 49 34.71 7.66 -1.85
CA LYS A 49 35.50 8.26 -0.78
C LYS A 49 35.13 9.73 -0.58
N GLY A 50 34.96 10.50 -1.63
CA GLY A 50 34.51 11.90 -1.54
C GLY A 50 33.11 12.04 -0.95
N LEU A 51 32.20 11.09 -1.19
CA LEU A 51 30.88 11.06 -0.56
C LEU A 51 31.01 10.75 0.95
N GLU A 52 31.79 9.74 1.32
CA GLU A 52 32.03 9.36 2.71
C GLU A 52 32.68 10.50 3.51
N GLU A 53 33.64 11.20 2.92
CA GLU A 53 34.29 12.40 3.51
C GLU A 53 33.27 13.53 3.72
N ALA A 54 32.40 13.79 2.76
CA ALA A 54 31.37 14.83 2.87
C ALA A 54 30.32 14.46 3.94
N ILE A 55 29.93 13.21 4.03
CA ILE A 55 28.98 12.70 5.05
C ILE A 55 29.66 12.59 6.42
N GLY A 56 30.96 12.26 6.44
CA GLY A 56 31.77 12.11 7.66
C GLY A 56 31.71 10.72 8.29
N VAL A 57 31.17 9.72 7.57
CA VAL A 57 31.16 8.32 7.98
C VAL A 57 31.36 7.41 6.77
N SER A 58 31.98 6.23 7.00
CA SER A 58 32.07 5.22 5.96
C SER A 58 30.72 4.58 5.69
N LEU A 59 30.40 4.33 4.43
CA LEU A 59 29.14 3.74 3.97
C LEU A 59 29.29 2.26 3.61
N PHE A 60 30.53 1.80 3.41
CA PHE A 60 30.83 0.44 3.00
C PHE A 60 31.76 -0.26 3.99
N ALA A 61 31.54 -1.56 4.15
CA ALA A 61 32.46 -2.49 4.80
C ALA A 61 33.15 -3.36 3.74
N ARG A 62 34.44 -3.64 3.92
CA ARG A 62 35.18 -4.62 3.11
C ARG A 62 34.82 -6.02 3.58
N THR A 63 34.44 -6.88 2.65
CA THR A 63 34.18 -8.30 2.90
C THR A 63 35.05 -9.14 1.97
N PRO A 64 35.24 -10.43 2.23
CA PRO A 64 35.96 -11.33 1.30
C PRO A 64 35.36 -11.35 -0.12
N ASN A 65 34.07 -11.03 -0.23
CA ASN A 65 33.33 -11.01 -1.51
C ASN A 65 33.22 -9.59 -2.12
N GLY A 66 33.96 -8.60 -1.62
CA GLY A 66 33.94 -7.22 -2.14
C GLY A 66 33.42 -6.20 -1.11
N LEU A 67 32.86 -5.11 -1.61
CA LEU A 67 32.25 -4.06 -0.78
C LEU A 67 30.79 -4.39 -0.50
N LYS A 68 30.37 -4.23 0.75
CA LYS A 68 28.98 -4.34 1.17
C LYS A 68 28.60 -3.11 1.98
N LEU A 69 27.36 -2.63 1.84
CA LEU A 69 26.86 -1.55 2.69
C LEU A 69 26.95 -1.94 4.16
N ASN A 70 27.40 -0.99 4.98
CA ASN A 70 27.25 -1.08 6.43
C ASN A 70 25.93 -0.39 6.85
N PRO A 71 25.51 -0.41 8.12
CA PRO A 71 24.25 0.22 8.57
C PRO A 71 24.11 1.70 8.22
N ALA A 72 25.23 2.47 8.20
CA ALA A 72 25.22 3.86 7.77
C ALA A 72 24.97 3.96 6.26
N GLY A 73 25.53 3.05 5.45
CA GLY A 73 25.31 2.95 4.02
C GLY A 73 23.87 2.57 3.68
N GLU A 74 23.26 1.64 4.42
CA GLU A 74 21.84 1.27 4.26
C GLU A 74 20.92 2.47 4.55
N THR A 75 21.22 3.22 5.62
CA THR A 75 20.49 4.45 5.93
C THR A 75 20.66 5.50 4.84
N ALA A 76 21.87 5.72 4.37
CA ALA A 76 22.17 6.66 3.30
C ALA A 76 21.44 6.27 2.00
N LEU A 77 21.48 4.98 1.62
CA LEU A 77 20.82 4.46 0.42
C LEU A 77 19.31 4.74 0.43
N ALA A 78 18.65 4.54 1.56
CA ALA A 78 17.22 4.83 1.69
C ALA A 78 16.89 6.30 1.39
N HIS A 79 17.72 7.23 1.84
CA HIS A 79 17.57 8.66 1.53
C HIS A 79 17.94 9.01 0.09
N VAL A 80 19.03 8.44 -0.42
CA VAL A 80 19.53 8.67 -1.78
C VAL A 80 18.52 8.20 -2.83
N ALA A 81 17.90 7.05 -2.64
CA ALA A 81 16.83 6.57 -3.51
C ALA A 81 15.64 7.56 -3.59
N GLY A 82 15.34 8.24 -2.49
CA GLY A 82 14.33 9.31 -2.47
C GLY A 82 14.75 10.55 -3.28
N ILE A 83 16.02 10.95 -3.19
CA ILE A 83 16.56 12.11 -3.93
C ILE A 83 16.57 11.81 -5.44
N GLU A 84 17.07 10.64 -5.85
CA GLU A 84 17.09 10.23 -7.26
C GLU A 84 15.71 10.24 -7.88
N ARG A 85 14.75 9.68 -7.17
CA ARG A 85 13.35 9.69 -7.59
C ARG A 85 12.80 11.10 -7.72
N GLY A 86 13.05 11.98 -6.74
CA GLY A 86 12.63 13.38 -6.81
C GLY A 86 13.17 14.11 -8.04
N VAL A 87 14.41 13.83 -8.43
CA VAL A 87 14.99 14.38 -9.67
C VAL A 87 14.30 13.80 -10.91
N ARG A 88 14.04 12.50 -10.94
CA ARG A 88 13.33 11.85 -12.05
C ARG A 88 11.92 12.42 -12.23
N GLU A 89 11.18 12.57 -11.15
CA GLU A 89 9.83 13.16 -11.15
C GLU A 89 9.83 14.62 -11.63
N MET A 90 10.84 15.40 -11.22
CA MET A 90 11.01 16.76 -11.71
C MET A 90 11.23 16.77 -13.22
N LEU A 91 12.10 15.91 -13.74
CA LEU A 91 12.38 15.80 -15.18
C LEU A 91 11.13 15.35 -15.95
N GLU A 92 10.39 14.37 -15.44
CA GLU A 92 9.12 13.91 -16.01
C GLU A 92 8.10 15.05 -16.04
N ALA A 93 7.93 15.78 -14.94
CA ALA A 93 7.01 16.92 -14.88
C ALA A 93 7.38 18.03 -15.87
N MET A 94 8.67 18.33 -16.05
CA MET A 94 9.14 19.29 -17.04
C MET A 94 8.88 18.82 -18.47
N GLU A 95 9.09 17.53 -18.73
CA GLU A 95 8.80 16.93 -20.04
C GLU A 95 7.28 16.93 -20.35
N ASP A 96 6.45 16.63 -19.36
CA ASP A 96 5.00 16.71 -19.50
C ASP A 96 4.52 18.14 -19.81
N LEU A 97 5.10 19.15 -19.15
CA LEU A 97 4.84 20.55 -19.47
C LEU A 97 5.29 20.90 -20.89
N ARG A 98 6.47 20.43 -21.32
CA ARG A 98 7.04 20.69 -22.64
C ARG A 98 6.24 20.06 -23.77
N THR A 99 5.75 18.84 -23.55
CA THR A 99 5.04 18.04 -24.57
C THR A 99 3.52 18.21 -24.53
N GLY A 100 3.00 18.91 -23.52
CA GLY A 100 1.56 19.00 -23.28
C GLY A 100 0.92 17.65 -22.94
N ARG A 101 1.73 16.65 -22.55
CA ARG A 101 1.23 15.36 -22.01
C ARG A 101 0.47 15.60 -20.72
N GLY A 102 -0.49 14.75 -20.44
CA GLY A 102 -1.32 14.87 -19.27
C GLY A 102 -0.54 14.65 -17.96
N VAL A 103 -1.02 15.26 -16.91
CA VAL A 103 -0.46 15.09 -15.57
C VAL A 103 -0.68 13.63 -15.12
N ARG A 104 0.35 13.00 -14.54
CA ARG A 104 0.26 11.61 -14.08
C ARG A 104 -0.26 11.52 -12.65
N LEU A 105 -1.01 10.46 -12.37
CA LEU A 105 -1.48 10.10 -11.05
C LEU A 105 -1.40 8.58 -10.86
N SER A 106 -0.73 8.14 -9.80
CA SER A 106 -0.67 6.73 -9.41
C SER A 106 -1.54 6.49 -8.17
N VAL A 107 -2.58 5.68 -8.31
CA VAL A 107 -3.50 5.33 -7.22
C VAL A 107 -3.36 3.85 -6.90
N ALA A 108 -2.92 3.53 -5.68
CA ALA A 108 -2.93 2.17 -5.17
C ALA A 108 -4.20 1.91 -4.35
N VAL A 109 -4.79 0.73 -4.48
CA VAL A 109 -5.98 0.39 -3.73
C VAL A 109 -5.88 -0.99 -3.11
N VAL A 110 -6.39 -1.14 -1.90
CA VAL A 110 -6.57 -2.46 -1.32
C VAL A 110 -7.63 -3.25 -2.08
N SER A 111 -7.46 -4.57 -2.19
CA SER A 111 -8.33 -5.43 -3.01
C SER A 111 -9.82 -5.34 -2.68
N THR A 112 -10.19 -4.95 -1.44
CA THR A 112 -11.59 -4.68 -1.06
C THR A 112 -12.13 -3.38 -1.67
N ALA A 113 -11.28 -2.42 -2.04
CA ALA A 113 -11.72 -1.18 -2.67
C ALA A 113 -12.06 -1.34 -4.16
N LYS A 114 -11.66 -2.46 -4.81
CA LYS A 114 -11.93 -2.70 -6.23
C LYS A 114 -13.42 -2.67 -6.60
N TYR A 115 -14.31 -2.82 -5.62
CA TYR A 115 -15.76 -2.81 -5.83
C TYR A 115 -16.36 -1.41 -5.95
N PHE A 116 -15.63 -0.36 -5.59
CA PHE A 116 -16.09 1.03 -5.74
C PHE A 116 -15.03 1.95 -6.39
N ALA A 117 -13.74 1.70 -6.17
CA ALA A 117 -12.67 2.55 -6.66
C ALA A 117 -12.70 2.77 -8.19
N PRO A 118 -13.01 1.78 -9.05
CA PRO A 118 -13.12 2.04 -10.49
C PRO A 118 -14.18 3.08 -10.85
N ARG A 119 -15.32 3.11 -10.16
CA ARG A 119 -16.37 4.11 -10.38
C ARG A 119 -15.95 5.49 -9.90
N LEU A 120 -15.31 5.57 -8.73
CA LEU A 120 -14.74 6.79 -8.19
C LEU A 120 -13.70 7.38 -9.15
N ILE A 121 -12.79 6.53 -9.63
CA ILE A 121 -11.73 6.92 -10.57
C ILE A 121 -12.31 7.35 -11.93
N ALA A 122 -13.28 6.61 -12.48
CA ALA A 122 -13.91 6.98 -13.73
C ALA A 122 -14.57 8.36 -13.67
N ALA A 123 -15.24 8.67 -12.57
CA ALA A 123 -15.82 9.99 -12.35
C ALA A 123 -14.76 11.10 -12.26
N PHE A 124 -13.63 10.82 -11.58
CA PHE A 124 -12.51 11.77 -11.51
C PHE A 124 -11.86 12.00 -12.87
N VAL A 125 -11.57 10.93 -13.61
CA VAL A 125 -10.96 11.02 -14.95
C VAL A 125 -11.87 11.76 -15.94
N ALA A 126 -13.18 11.62 -15.83
CA ALA A 126 -14.13 12.38 -16.67
C ALA A 126 -14.01 13.91 -16.48
N GLU A 127 -13.65 14.36 -15.27
CA GLU A 127 -13.39 15.78 -14.98
C GLU A 127 -11.95 16.20 -15.35
N HIS A 128 -11.06 15.22 -15.65
CA HIS A 128 -9.63 15.44 -15.93
C HIS A 128 -9.19 14.67 -17.20
N PRO A 129 -9.67 14.99 -18.39
CA PRO A 129 -9.50 14.16 -19.60
C PRO A 129 -8.06 14.01 -20.10
N LYS A 130 -7.12 14.85 -19.63
CA LYS A 130 -5.70 14.75 -19.96
C LYS A 130 -4.89 13.99 -18.91
N LEU A 131 -5.54 13.41 -17.88
CA LEU A 131 -4.87 12.70 -16.81
C LEU A 131 -4.42 11.31 -17.30
N GLU A 132 -3.13 11.01 -17.14
CA GLU A 132 -2.59 9.66 -17.27
C GLU A 132 -2.66 8.97 -15.91
N LEU A 133 -3.52 7.96 -15.78
CA LEU A 133 -3.75 7.27 -14.52
C LEU A 133 -3.09 5.90 -14.49
N LYS A 134 -2.28 5.64 -13.45
CA LYS A 134 -1.81 4.31 -13.07
C LYS A 134 -2.65 3.79 -11.91
N PHE A 135 -3.35 2.66 -12.10
CA PHE A 135 -4.21 2.06 -11.09
C PHE A 135 -3.65 0.72 -10.64
N LEU A 136 -3.30 0.60 -9.36
CA LEU A 136 -2.62 -0.54 -8.79
C LEU A 136 -3.49 -1.19 -7.71
N ILE A 137 -3.66 -2.52 -7.78
CA ILE A 137 -4.49 -3.26 -6.83
C ILE A 137 -3.62 -4.29 -6.10
N GLY A 138 -3.72 -4.33 -4.78
CA GLY A 138 -3.00 -5.31 -3.94
C GLY A 138 -3.78 -5.66 -2.68
N ASN A 139 -3.24 -6.55 -1.85
CA ASN A 139 -3.68 -6.65 -0.48
C ASN A 139 -3.16 -5.44 0.32
N ARG A 140 -3.48 -5.36 1.62
CA ARG A 140 -3.09 -4.21 2.43
C ARG A 140 -1.57 -3.99 2.44
N ASP A 141 -0.79 -5.06 2.68
CA ASP A 141 0.66 -4.94 2.80
C ASP A 141 1.32 -4.58 1.47
N GLY A 142 0.86 -5.15 0.35
CA GLY A 142 1.30 -4.77 -0.98
C GLY A 142 0.95 -3.32 -1.32
N THR A 143 -0.27 -2.87 -1.01
CA THR A 143 -0.69 -1.47 -1.21
C THR A 143 0.16 -0.51 -0.38
N MET A 144 0.45 -0.86 0.89
CA MET A 144 1.30 -0.04 1.74
C MET A 144 2.77 -0.06 1.30
N ALA A 145 3.24 -1.18 0.74
CA ALA A 145 4.59 -1.25 0.15
C ALA A 145 4.75 -0.28 -1.03
N LEU A 146 3.75 -0.20 -1.92
CA LEU A 146 3.74 0.79 -3.02
C LEU A 146 3.79 2.23 -2.50
N LEU A 147 3.07 2.53 -1.41
CA LEU A 147 3.10 3.85 -0.80
C LEU A 147 4.47 4.15 -0.16
N ARG A 148 5.08 3.17 0.53
CA ARG A 148 6.44 3.28 1.09
C ARG A 148 7.49 3.49 0.01
N ALA A 149 7.42 2.69 -1.05
CA ALA A 149 8.31 2.79 -2.21
C ALA A 149 8.06 4.05 -3.05
N GLN A 150 6.99 4.80 -2.73
CA GLN A 150 6.56 5.98 -3.49
C GLN A 150 6.23 5.65 -4.96
N GLU A 151 5.81 4.44 -5.24
CA GLU A 151 5.29 4.01 -6.54
C GLU A 151 3.81 4.38 -6.72
N ALA A 152 3.15 4.78 -5.64
CA ALA A 152 1.81 5.35 -5.64
C ALA A 152 1.82 6.71 -4.94
N ASP A 153 1.16 7.69 -5.55
CA ASP A 153 0.97 9.03 -4.98
C ASP A 153 0.00 9.00 -3.82
N VAL A 154 -1.07 8.24 -3.98
CA VAL A 154 -2.13 8.04 -2.98
C VAL A 154 -2.55 6.59 -2.90
N ALA A 155 -3.09 6.19 -1.75
CA ALA A 155 -3.67 4.87 -1.54
C ALA A 155 -5.10 4.96 -1.01
N LEU A 156 -6.01 4.07 -1.49
CA LEU A 156 -7.32 3.86 -0.89
C LEU A 156 -7.26 2.65 0.03
N ALA A 157 -7.44 2.87 1.34
CA ALA A 157 -7.28 1.83 2.35
C ALA A 157 -8.23 2.02 3.54
N GLY A 158 -8.59 0.90 4.20
CA GLY A 158 -9.39 0.91 5.43
C GLY A 158 -8.55 1.08 6.71
N ARG A 159 -7.24 0.86 6.64
CA ARG A 159 -6.30 1.04 7.76
C ARG A 159 -4.97 1.57 7.24
N PRO A 160 -4.65 2.83 7.51
CA PRO A 160 -3.36 3.42 7.17
C PRO A 160 -2.19 2.69 7.83
N PRO A 161 -0.97 2.77 7.28
CA PRO A 161 0.24 2.24 7.92
C PRO A 161 0.56 3.04 9.19
N ALA A 162 1.25 2.39 10.13
CA ALA A 162 1.68 3.03 11.38
C ALA A 162 3.21 3.30 11.42
N ASP A 163 3.94 2.75 10.47
CA ASP A 163 5.40 2.73 10.40
C ASP A 163 6.00 3.83 9.51
N ILE A 164 5.16 4.57 8.79
CA ILE A 164 5.55 5.76 8.03
C ILE A 164 4.62 6.93 8.34
N PRO A 165 5.11 8.17 8.28
CA PRO A 165 4.24 9.34 8.44
C PRO A 165 3.28 9.45 7.26
N VAL A 166 1.98 9.47 7.54
CA VAL A 166 0.93 9.61 6.53
C VAL A 166 -0.12 10.62 6.97
N GLU A 167 -0.66 11.32 5.99
CA GLU A 167 -1.91 12.05 6.08
C GLU A 167 -3.04 11.20 5.48
N LYS A 168 -4.22 11.33 6.03
CA LYS A 168 -5.41 10.55 5.64
C LYS A 168 -6.66 11.38 5.67
N GLU A 169 -7.47 11.25 4.62
CA GLU A 169 -8.79 11.87 4.53
C GLU A 169 -9.87 10.79 4.49
N PRO A 170 -10.93 10.89 5.31
CA PRO A 170 -12.00 9.92 5.31
C PRO A 170 -12.83 10.00 4.03
N ILE A 171 -13.22 8.84 3.50
CA ILE A 171 -14.12 8.70 2.35
C ILE A 171 -15.54 8.34 2.82
N GLY A 172 -15.66 7.41 3.78
CA GLY A 172 -16.92 6.93 4.29
C GLY A 172 -16.80 5.59 5.04
N PRO A 173 -17.94 5.05 5.52
CA PRO A 173 -17.96 3.85 6.34
C PRO A 173 -17.47 2.61 5.57
N HIS A 174 -16.89 1.68 6.30
CA HIS A 174 -16.39 0.39 5.81
C HIS A 174 -16.88 -0.73 6.72
N PRO A 175 -18.09 -1.23 6.51
CA PRO A 175 -18.68 -2.27 7.33
C PRO A 175 -18.11 -3.66 7.01
N TYR A 176 -17.94 -4.48 8.04
CA TYR A 176 -17.58 -5.90 7.96
C TYR A 176 -18.63 -6.76 8.60
N VAL A 177 -18.96 -7.86 7.96
CA VAL A 177 -20.01 -8.81 8.35
C VAL A 177 -19.51 -10.23 8.20
N ILE A 178 -20.20 -11.19 8.87
CA ILE A 178 -20.03 -12.61 8.57
C ILE A 178 -21.08 -13.02 7.54
N ILE A 179 -20.62 -13.73 6.51
CA ILE A 179 -21.46 -14.27 5.43
C ILE A 179 -21.57 -15.78 5.51
N ALA A 180 -22.72 -16.26 5.06
CA ALA A 180 -23.04 -17.67 4.92
C ALA A 180 -23.92 -17.92 3.67
N PRO A 181 -24.04 -19.17 3.18
CA PRO A 181 -25.06 -19.49 2.19
C PRO A 181 -26.47 -19.39 2.82
N PRO A 182 -27.53 -19.13 2.04
CA PRO A 182 -28.91 -19.02 2.55
C PRO A 182 -29.39 -20.27 3.29
N THR A 183 -28.85 -21.43 2.97
CA THR A 183 -29.19 -22.74 3.59
C THR A 183 -28.45 -23.00 4.92
N HIS A 184 -27.61 -22.07 5.36
CA HIS A 184 -26.82 -22.23 6.57
C HIS A 184 -27.69 -22.29 7.81
N ARG A 185 -27.36 -23.16 8.81
CA ARG A 185 -28.12 -23.33 10.04
C ARG A 185 -28.40 -22.08 10.85
N LEU A 186 -27.51 -21.08 10.76
CA LEU A 186 -27.63 -19.79 11.43
C LEU A 186 -28.29 -18.71 10.57
N ALA A 187 -28.63 -19.02 9.32
CA ALA A 187 -29.30 -18.06 8.43
C ALA A 187 -30.67 -17.67 8.98
N GLY A 188 -30.97 -16.38 8.99
CA GLY A 188 -32.25 -15.84 9.49
C GLY A 188 -32.39 -15.76 11.02
N ALA A 189 -31.52 -16.38 11.79
CA ALA A 189 -31.49 -16.21 13.25
C ALA A 189 -31.03 -14.77 13.61
N LYS A 190 -31.54 -14.24 14.72
CA LYS A 190 -31.30 -12.87 15.16
C LYS A 190 -30.58 -12.81 16.51
N GLY A 191 -29.73 -11.78 16.69
CA GLY A 191 -29.09 -11.51 17.98
C GLY A 191 -28.22 -12.67 18.47
N LEU A 192 -27.54 -13.35 17.55
CA LEU A 192 -26.70 -14.50 17.90
C LEU A 192 -25.45 -14.01 18.65
N LYS A 193 -25.13 -14.70 19.75
CA LYS A 193 -23.85 -14.51 20.42
C LYS A 193 -22.70 -15.05 19.57
N ARG A 194 -21.49 -14.55 19.79
CA ARG A 194 -20.30 -15.01 19.05
C ARG A 194 -20.04 -16.52 19.19
N GLU A 195 -20.40 -17.09 20.33
CA GLU A 195 -20.27 -18.52 20.62
C GLU A 195 -21.10 -19.40 19.69
N ALA A 196 -22.13 -18.84 19.04
CA ALA A 196 -22.90 -19.56 18.01
C ALA A 196 -22.05 -19.95 16.79
N LEU A 197 -20.91 -19.27 16.61
CA LEU A 197 -19.91 -19.57 15.57
C LEU A 197 -18.96 -20.71 15.97
N ALA A 198 -19.02 -21.21 17.19
CA ALA A 198 -18.22 -22.36 17.61
C ALA A 198 -18.54 -23.59 16.74
N GLY A 199 -17.49 -24.26 16.27
CA GLY A 199 -17.64 -25.42 15.39
C GLY A 199 -17.88 -25.08 13.91
N GLU A 200 -17.97 -23.80 13.52
CA GLU A 200 -18.01 -23.44 12.11
C GLU A 200 -16.64 -23.57 11.45
N ALA A 201 -16.63 -23.95 10.17
CA ALA A 201 -15.46 -23.85 9.31
C ALA A 201 -15.32 -22.39 8.82
N PHE A 202 -14.18 -21.77 9.10
CA PHE A 202 -13.92 -20.39 8.65
C PHE A 202 -13.10 -20.35 7.39
N LEU A 203 -13.54 -19.50 6.45
CA LEU A 203 -12.77 -19.12 5.29
C LEU A 203 -12.20 -17.73 5.54
N PHE A 204 -10.89 -17.57 5.41
CA PHE A 204 -10.23 -16.33 5.74
C PHE A 204 -9.17 -15.94 4.69
N ARG A 205 -8.82 -14.68 4.67
CA ARG A 205 -7.84 -14.12 3.74
C ARG A 205 -6.43 -14.49 4.16
N GLU A 206 -5.54 -14.39 3.19
CA GLU A 206 -4.09 -14.56 3.35
C GLU A 206 -3.48 -13.57 4.35
N ALA A 207 -2.31 -13.91 4.87
CA ALA A 207 -1.48 -13.01 5.67
C ALA A 207 -1.19 -11.70 4.88
N GLY A 208 -1.13 -10.56 5.59
CA GLY A 208 -0.99 -9.23 4.95
C GLY A 208 -2.29 -8.61 4.46
N SER A 209 -3.42 -9.32 4.52
CA SER A 209 -4.76 -8.77 4.29
C SER A 209 -5.29 -8.03 5.51
N GLY A 210 -5.84 -6.83 5.30
CA GLY A 210 -6.53 -6.10 6.38
C GLY A 210 -7.78 -6.81 6.89
N THR A 211 -8.44 -7.59 6.05
CA THR A 211 -9.59 -8.43 6.43
C THR A 211 -9.15 -9.58 7.33
N ARG A 212 -7.98 -10.20 7.07
CA ARG A 212 -7.40 -11.24 7.92
C ARG A 212 -7.09 -10.69 9.31
N SER A 213 -6.43 -9.56 9.39
CA SER A 213 -6.13 -8.92 10.70
C SER A 213 -7.40 -8.60 11.50
N LEU A 214 -8.49 -8.23 10.83
CA LEU A 214 -9.77 -7.97 11.50
C LEU A 214 -10.45 -9.27 11.93
N PHE A 215 -10.37 -10.31 11.12
CA PHE A 215 -10.87 -11.65 11.45
C PHE A 215 -10.20 -12.20 12.70
N ASP A 216 -8.86 -12.16 12.76
CA ASP A 216 -8.10 -12.62 13.94
C ASP A 216 -8.49 -11.84 15.20
N TYR A 217 -8.65 -10.51 15.09
CA TYR A 217 -9.12 -9.67 16.20
C TYR A 217 -10.55 -9.99 16.64
N PHE A 218 -11.47 -10.23 15.70
CA PHE A 218 -12.89 -10.47 16.00
C PHE A 218 -13.12 -11.82 16.67
N LEU A 219 -12.51 -12.89 16.18
CA LEU A 219 -12.71 -14.23 16.74
C LEU A 219 -12.03 -14.38 18.10
N GLY A 220 -10.87 -13.76 18.30
CA GLY A 220 -10.05 -13.98 19.50
C GLY A 220 -9.59 -15.44 19.66
N ASP A 221 -8.72 -15.68 20.63
CA ASP A 221 -8.08 -16.99 20.82
C ASP A 221 -9.06 -18.13 21.15
N THR A 222 -10.14 -17.82 21.88
CA THR A 222 -11.08 -18.82 22.36
C THR A 222 -11.90 -19.45 21.23
N LEU A 223 -12.43 -18.61 20.33
CA LEU A 223 -13.23 -19.10 19.20
C LEU A 223 -12.35 -19.76 18.13
N ILE A 224 -11.13 -19.25 17.91
CA ILE A 224 -10.17 -19.87 16.98
C ILE A 224 -9.85 -21.30 17.40
N ARG A 225 -9.70 -21.57 18.71
CA ARG A 225 -9.44 -22.95 19.22
C ARG A 225 -10.63 -23.89 19.10
N GLN A 226 -11.84 -23.36 19.04
CA GLN A 226 -13.07 -24.14 18.93
C GLN A 226 -13.57 -24.28 17.49
N ALA A 227 -13.01 -23.51 16.56
CA ALA A 227 -13.35 -23.57 15.15
C ALA A 227 -12.83 -24.88 14.53
N GLN A 228 -13.52 -25.34 13.48
CA GLN A 228 -12.96 -26.36 12.60
C GLN A 228 -11.74 -25.82 11.86
N PRO A 229 -10.85 -26.69 11.34
CA PRO A 229 -9.75 -26.25 10.50
C PRO A 229 -10.24 -25.32 9.39
N GLY A 230 -9.71 -24.08 9.38
CA GLY A 230 -10.11 -23.07 8.41
C GLY A 230 -9.32 -23.17 7.11
N ILE A 231 -9.84 -22.53 6.05
CA ILE A 231 -9.20 -22.48 4.73
C ILE A 231 -8.73 -21.06 4.45
N GLU A 232 -7.43 -20.92 4.19
CA GLU A 232 -6.84 -19.65 3.74
C GLU A 232 -7.03 -19.47 2.23
N LEU A 233 -7.54 -18.31 1.82
CA LEU A 233 -7.83 -17.98 0.42
C LEU A 233 -7.30 -16.59 0.06
N GLY A 234 -6.64 -16.48 -1.09
CA GLY A 234 -5.92 -15.27 -1.52
C GLY A 234 -6.82 -14.15 -2.08
N SER A 235 -8.15 -14.34 -2.18
CA SER A 235 -9.02 -13.29 -2.71
C SER A 235 -10.42 -13.28 -2.12
N ASN A 236 -11.06 -12.10 -2.10
CA ASN A 236 -12.45 -11.97 -1.68
C ASN A 236 -13.40 -12.75 -2.61
N GLU A 237 -13.10 -12.79 -3.92
CA GLU A 237 -13.92 -13.52 -4.90
C GLU A 237 -13.92 -15.02 -4.61
N THR A 238 -12.74 -15.60 -4.35
CA THR A 238 -12.62 -17.02 -4.01
C THR A 238 -13.36 -17.34 -2.69
N ILE A 239 -13.25 -16.45 -1.68
CA ILE A 239 -14.00 -16.60 -0.43
C ILE A 239 -15.50 -16.61 -0.69
N LYS A 240 -16.04 -15.67 -1.45
CA LYS A 240 -17.47 -15.63 -1.77
C LYS A 240 -17.94 -16.93 -2.45
N GLN A 241 -17.20 -17.39 -3.45
CA GLN A 241 -17.52 -18.62 -4.16
C GLN A 241 -17.47 -19.84 -3.21
N ALA A 242 -16.47 -19.92 -2.35
CA ALA A 242 -16.33 -21.01 -1.38
C ALA A 242 -17.47 -21.01 -0.33
N VAL A 243 -17.89 -19.81 0.15
CA VAL A 243 -19.06 -19.69 1.04
C VAL A 243 -20.34 -20.12 0.32
N MET A 244 -20.57 -19.67 -0.91
CA MET A 244 -21.73 -20.09 -1.70
C MET A 244 -21.76 -21.59 -1.97
N ALA A 245 -20.59 -22.22 -2.08
CA ALA A 245 -20.45 -23.67 -2.23
C ALA A 245 -20.65 -24.43 -0.90
N GLY A 246 -20.86 -23.74 0.24
CA GLY A 246 -21.09 -24.37 1.54
C GLY A 246 -19.83 -24.83 2.27
N LEU A 247 -18.63 -24.36 1.88
CA LEU A 247 -17.37 -24.75 2.53
C LEU A 247 -17.17 -24.14 3.92
N GLY A 248 -17.98 -23.14 4.30
CA GLY A 248 -17.90 -22.49 5.59
C GLY A 248 -18.45 -21.07 5.59
N VAL A 249 -18.10 -20.32 6.63
CA VAL A 249 -18.49 -18.92 6.82
C VAL A 249 -17.27 -18.02 6.74
N ALA A 250 -17.46 -16.72 6.46
CA ALA A 250 -16.34 -15.79 6.36
C ALA A 250 -16.66 -14.41 6.92
N LEU A 251 -15.69 -13.79 7.60
CA LEU A 251 -15.72 -12.35 7.88
C LEU A 251 -15.20 -11.62 6.64
N ILE A 252 -16.00 -10.71 6.09
CA ILE A 252 -15.67 -10.00 4.87
C ILE A 252 -16.21 -8.56 4.90
N SER A 253 -15.65 -7.67 4.08
CA SER A 253 -16.23 -6.34 3.86
C SER A 253 -17.60 -6.46 3.19
N ALA A 254 -18.62 -5.84 3.75
CA ALA A 254 -19.97 -5.83 3.17
C ALA A 254 -19.99 -5.22 1.77
N HIS A 255 -19.11 -4.27 1.47
CA HIS A 255 -18.99 -3.69 0.13
C HIS A 255 -18.59 -4.70 -0.96
N THR A 256 -18.01 -5.84 -0.58
CA THR A 256 -17.57 -6.85 -1.56
C THR A 256 -18.69 -7.82 -1.97
N ILE A 257 -19.80 -7.82 -1.24
CA ILE A 257 -20.89 -8.81 -1.36
C ILE A 257 -22.25 -8.18 -1.72
N ALA A 258 -22.30 -6.88 -2.04
CA ALA A 258 -23.54 -6.18 -2.29
C ALA A 258 -24.40 -6.85 -3.39
N ALA A 259 -23.76 -7.35 -4.45
CA ALA A 259 -24.44 -8.07 -5.52
C ALA A 259 -25.02 -9.41 -5.03
N GLU A 260 -24.22 -10.22 -4.36
CA GLU A 260 -24.62 -11.54 -3.87
C GLU A 260 -25.70 -11.46 -2.79
N LEU A 261 -25.71 -10.40 -1.96
CA LEU A 261 -26.81 -10.11 -1.05
C LEU A 261 -28.09 -9.73 -1.80
N GLY A 262 -27.95 -8.86 -2.82
CA GLY A 262 -29.09 -8.45 -3.66
C GLY A 262 -29.73 -9.62 -4.40
N ASP A 263 -28.93 -10.57 -4.88
CA ASP A 263 -29.38 -11.77 -5.59
C ASP A 263 -29.80 -12.91 -4.65
N GLY A 264 -29.66 -12.75 -3.33
CA GLY A 264 -29.97 -13.80 -2.33
C GLY A 264 -29.05 -15.01 -2.36
N ARG A 265 -27.88 -14.94 -3.01
CA ARG A 265 -26.89 -16.03 -3.05
C ARG A 265 -26.05 -16.12 -1.80
N LEU A 266 -25.97 -15.05 -1.03
CA LEU A 266 -25.36 -14.97 0.28
C LEU A 266 -26.30 -14.30 1.26
N VAL A 267 -26.13 -14.61 2.54
CA VAL A 267 -26.79 -13.91 3.66
C VAL A 267 -25.74 -13.44 4.66
N THR A 268 -26.07 -12.38 5.41
CA THR A 268 -25.29 -11.97 6.57
C THR A 268 -25.84 -12.66 7.81
N LEU A 269 -24.94 -13.12 8.69
CA LEU A 269 -25.32 -13.62 10.01
C LEU A 269 -25.42 -12.47 11.00
N ASP A 270 -26.51 -12.41 11.75
CA ASP A 270 -26.77 -11.39 12.78
C ASP A 270 -26.07 -11.78 14.08
N ILE A 271 -24.79 -11.45 14.18
CA ILE A 271 -23.92 -11.81 15.31
C ILE A 271 -23.65 -10.57 16.16
N GLU A 272 -23.65 -10.72 17.47
CA GLU A 272 -23.31 -9.67 18.43
C GLU A 272 -21.92 -9.04 18.12
N GLY A 273 -21.89 -7.71 18.02
CA GLY A 273 -20.71 -6.94 17.66
C GLY A 273 -20.48 -6.78 16.15
N LEU A 274 -21.41 -7.26 15.31
CA LEU A 274 -21.41 -6.99 13.87
C LEU A 274 -22.60 -6.09 13.48
N PRO A 275 -22.45 -5.28 12.43
CA PRO A 275 -21.25 -5.08 11.61
C PRO A 275 -20.14 -4.34 12.37
N ILE A 276 -18.87 -4.74 12.18
CA ILE A 276 -17.75 -3.90 12.59
C ILE A 276 -17.60 -2.79 11.55
N VAL A 277 -17.85 -1.55 11.94
CA VAL A 277 -17.74 -0.41 11.02
C VAL A 277 -16.38 0.25 11.19
N ARG A 278 -15.56 0.17 10.16
CA ARG A 278 -14.30 0.91 9.99
C ARG A 278 -14.54 2.10 9.06
N GLN A 279 -13.46 2.79 8.65
CA GLN A 279 -13.51 3.90 7.71
C GLN A 279 -12.64 3.59 6.48
N TRP A 280 -13.07 4.02 5.32
CA TRP A 280 -12.24 4.18 4.15
C TRP A 280 -11.50 5.50 4.18
N PHE A 281 -10.26 5.48 3.73
CA PHE A 281 -9.41 6.66 3.66
C PHE A 281 -8.73 6.77 2.30
N VAL A 282 -8.53 8.00 1.84
CA VAL A 282 -7.42 8.34 0.94
C VAL A 282 -6.21 8.63 1.83
N VAL A 283 -5.09 8.00 1.53
CA VAL A 283 -3.86 8.07 2.32
C VAL A 283 -2.72 8.49 1.42
N HIS A 284 -1.89 9.42 1.87
CA HIS A 284 -0.62 9.75 1.23
C HIS A 284 0.48 9.93 2.26
N ARG A 285 1.74 9.99 1.82
CA ARG A 285 2.87 10.26 2.72
C ARG A 285 2.86 11.73 3.17
N ALA A 286 3.01 11.95 4.49
CA ALA A 286 3.04 13.29 5.07
C ALA A 286 4.40 14.00 4.88
N ASP A 287 5.46 13.23 4.65
CA ASP A 287 6.82 13.75 4.45
C ASP A 287 7.07 14.21 3.00
N ARG A 288 6.02 14.31 2.20
CA ARG A 288 6.10 14.68 0.80
C ARG A 288 4.90 15.52 0.36
N PRO A 289 5.11 16.62 -0.39
CA PRO A 289 4.02 17.38 -0.98
C PRO A 289 3.31 16.56 -2.05
N LEU A 290 1.98 16.60 -2.06
CA LEU A 290 1.19 16.03 -3.13
C LEU A 290 1.40 16.81 -4.44
N SER A 291 1.48 16.08 -5.56
CA SER A 291 1.35 16.68 -6.89
C SER A 291 -0.03 17.35 -7.04
N PRO A 292 -0.19 18.31 -7.94
CA PRO A 292 -1.49 18.93 -8.18
C PRO A 292 -2.60 17.92 -8.50
N ALA A 293 -2.30 16.87 -9.29
CA ALA A 293 -3.25 15.81 -9.60
C ALA A 293 -3.61 14.94 -8.39
N ALA A 294 -2.63 14.57 -7.57
CA ALA A 294 -2.85 13.78 -6.37
C ALA A 294 -3.69 14.57 -5.34
N ARG A 295 -3.44 15.88 -5.21
CA ARG A 295 -4.25 16.76 -4.36
C ARG A 295 -5.68 16.89 -4.87
N ALA A 296 -5.85 17.11 -6.17
CA ALA A 296 -7.19 17.17 -6.79
C ALA A 296 -7.96 15.86 -6.59
N PHE A 297 -7.30 14.70 -6.74
CA PHE A 297 -7.91 13.39 -6.49
C PHE A 297 -8.28 13.20 -5.00
N GLN A 298 -7.41 13.58 -4.08
CA GLN A 298 -7.68 13.53 -2.65
C GLN A 298 -8.91 14.37 -2.28
N ASP A 299 -8.97 15.60 -2.77
CA ASP A 299 -10.11 16.50 -2.55
C ASP A 299 -11.40 15.99 -3.17
N PHE A 300 -11.32 15.40 -4.36
CA PHE A 300 -12.45 14.75 -5.02
C PHE A 300 -12.96 13.56 -4.22
N ALA A 301 -12.07 12.64 -3.83
CA ALA A 301 -12.42 11.47 -3.06
C ALA A 301 -12.97 11.82 -1.66
N ARG A 302 -12.42 12.84 -0.99
CA ARG A 302 -12.95 13.35 0.28
C ARG A 302 -14.37 13.89 0.13
N ARG A 303 -14.66 14.65 -0.92
CA ARG A 303 -15.98 15.27 -1.12
C ARG A 303 -17.03 14.30 -1.65
N ARG A 304 -16.66 13.41 -2.56
CA ARG A 304 -17.60 12.60 -3.33
C ARG A 304 -17.42 11.09 -3.16
N GLY A 305 -16.33 10.66 -2.52
CA GLY A 305 -16.00 9.22 -2.43
C GLY A 305 -17.09 8.37 -1.80
N GLY A 306 -17.83 8.92 -0.82
CA GLY A 306 -18.97 8.27 -0.20
C GLY A 306 -20.11 7.91 -1.16
N GLU A 307 -20.28 8.67 -2.26
CA GLU A 307 -21.33 8.44 -3.27
C GLU A 307 -21.11 7.11 -4.02
N PHE A 308 -19.87 6.65 -4.10
CA PHE A 308 -19.45 5.45 -4.85
C PHE A 308 -19.42 4.19 -4.02
N LEU A 309 -19.52 4.30 -2.69
CA LEU A 309 -19.53 3.13 -1.81
C LEU A 309 -20.76 2.27 -2.07
N PRO A 310 -20.62 0.93 -2.14
CA PRO A 310 -21.74 0.04 -2.28
C PRO A 310 -22.74 0.21 -1.11
N LYS A 311 -24.01 0.26 -1.43
CA LYS A 311 -25.08 0.23 -0.42
C LYS A 311 -25.25 -1.22 0.05
N THR A 312 -25.17 -1.45 1.34
CA THR A 312 -25.24 -2.79 1.99
C THR A 312 -26.24 -2.76 3.12
#